data_ef7a2859524d9281c731cfca1cc23505
#
_entry.id   ef7a2859524d9281c731cfca1cc23505
#
_cell.length_a   1.000
_cell.length_b   1.000
_cell.length_c   1.000
_cell.angle_alpha   90.00
_cell.angle_beta   90.00
_cell.angle_gamma   90.00
#
_symmetry.space_group_name_H-M   'P 1'
#
loop_
_entity.id
_entity.type
_entity.pdbx_description
1 polymer ?
#
loop_
_entity_poly.entity_id
_entity_poly.type
_entity_poly.pdbx_seq_one_letter_code
_entity_poly.pdbx_strand_id
1 'polypeptide(L)'
;MAIFTAVRNKKQTAGTMMGVLKYVTQACKTMLDDQWMVTGHNCVARASYLEMMTTKQQFRKTDGRQFYHFVQSFPAEDGLTPQQVNAIGVEFAQKQFPDFEVVVATHLDTNHLHNHLVVNSVSCKDGKKLHQNAADLQRHRQVNDEICMAHGLQVLEPPKKHTRKKQMRPGEYQAGLRGDSWKLDLIQAINDALEYADDRESFVENMEYEGYEVIWTDTRKHITFVCPDGRRCRDSSLHDETFLKENLEALFAYRQAVGFRPNTPEPEGGWMGELASEMVRLGRSIEEADDLPPLPAPPAWTESKQRHREALKKLALGQKLSRGQSWQQTMW
;
A
#
# COMPACT_ATOMS: atom_id res chain seq x y z
N MET A 1 -10.37 -9.25 -8.62
CA MET A 1 -9.77 -8.66 -9.83
C MET A 1 -8.25 -8.79 -9.78
N ALA A 2 -7.64 -9.45 -10.76
CA ALA A 2 -6.20 -9.71 -10.77
C ALA A 2 -5.38 -8.50 -11.26
N ILE A 3 -4.31 -8.17 -10.55
CA ILE A 3 -3.36 -7.12 -10.93
C ILE A 3 -2.06 -7.77 -11.40
N PHE A 4 -1.59 -7.40 -12.61
CA PHE A 4 -0.34 -7.91 -13.16
C PHE A 4 0.76 -6.83 -13.14
N THR A 5 1.88 -7.13 -12.47
CA THR A 5 3.00 -6.21 -12.30
C THR A 5 4.35 -6.86 -12.58
N ALA A 6 5.32 -6.05 -13.05
CA ALA A 6 6.70 -6.49 -13.22
C ALA A 6 7.55 -6.10 -12.01
N VAL A 7 8.31 -7.05 -11.46
CA VAL A 7 9.23 -6.81 -10.36
C VAL A 7 10.58 -6.36 -10.92
N ARG A 8 11.05 -5.19 -10.49
CA ARG A 8 12.34 -4.65 -10.91
C ARG A 8 13.50 -5.24 -10.12
N ASN A 9 14.10 -6.30 -10.63
CA ASN A 9 15.33 -6.87 -10.07
C ASN A 9 16.55 -6.08 -10.57
N LYS A 10 17.19 -5.29 -9.69
CA LYS A 10 18.35 -4.44 -10.05
C LYS A 10 19.57 -5.25 -10.43
N LYS A 11 19.83 -6.36 -9.73
CA LYS A 11 20.95 -7.26 -10.02
C LYS A 11 20.48 -8.40 -10.92
N GLN A 12 21.21 -8.67 -11.99
CA GLN A 12 20.90 -9.69 -13.00
C GLN A 12 22.08 -10.66 -13.11
N THR A 13 22.25 -11.49 -12.09
CA THR A 13 23.28 -12.56 -12.03
C THR A 13 22.63 -13.93 -11.88
N ALA A 14 23.33 -14.99 -12.17
CA ALA A 14 22.91 -16.37 -11.94
C ALA A 14 22.58 -16.60 -10.45
N GLY A 15 23.38 -16.06 -9.52
CA GLY A 15 23.13 -16.14 -8.08
C GLY A 15 21.86 -15.41 -7.66
N THR A 16 21.57 -14.23 -8.26
CA THR A 16 20.31 -13.51 -7.99
C THR A 16 19.11 -14.31 -8.48
N MET A 17 19.21 -14.92 -9.68
CA MET A 17 18.15 -15.79 -10.23
C MET A 17 17.90 -16.99 -9.31
N MET A 18 18.96 -17.67 -8.83
CA MET A 18 18.84 -18.75 -7.85
C MET A 18 18.15 -18.28 -6.57
N GLY A 19 18.55 -17.12 -6.04
CA GLY A 19 17.94 -16.53 -4.85
C GLY A 19 16.45 -16.24 -5.01
N VAL A 20 16.05 -15.69 -6.16
CA VAL A 20 14.63 -15.43 -6.48
C VAL A 20 13.86 -16.74 -6.62
N LEU A 21 14.37 -17.73 -7.37
CA LEU A 21 13.72 -19.04 -7.49
C LEU A 21 13.56 -19.70 -6.12
N LYS A 22 14.61 -19.71 -5.29
CA LYS A 22 14.55 -20.24 -3.94
C LYS A 22 13.50 -19.52 -3.08
N TYR A 23 13.40 -18.20 -3.20
CA TYR A 23 12.42 -17.39 -2.45
C TYR A 23 10.98 -17.72 -2.86
N VAL A 24 10.69 -17.72 -4.17
CA VAL A 24 9.32 -17.93 -4.66
C VAL A 24 8.82 -19.37 -4.48
N THR A 25 9.74 -20.34 -4.34
CA THR A 25 9.38 -21.76 -4.16
C THR A 25 9.48 -22.25 -2.72
N GLN A 26 9.62 -21.33 -1.74
CA GLN A 26 9.69 -21.71 -0.31
C GLN A 26 8.44 -22.48 0.11
N ALA A 27 8.64 -23.62 0.75
CA ALA A 27 7.54 -24.49 1.18
C ALA A 27 6.59 -23.77 2.16
N CYS A 28 7.10 -22.97 3.09
CA CYS A 28 6.29 -22.21 4.04
C CYS A 28 5.32 -21.19 3.37
N LYS A 29 5.53 -20.90 2.08
CA LYS A 29 4.70 -19.95 1.31
C LYS A 29 3.80 -20.62 0.28
N THR A 30 4.15 -21.85 -0.14
CA THR A 30 3.57 -22.50 -1.31
C THR A 30 2.97 -23.87 -1.04
N MET A 31 3.05 -24.38 0.21
CA MET A 31 2.45 -25.66 0.60
C MET A 31 1.05 -25.45 1.16
N LEU A 32 0.11 -26.26 0.68
CA LEU A 32 -1.25 -26.39 1.20
C LEU A 32 -1.58 -27.87 1.29
N ASP A 33 -1.88 -28.38 2.48
CA ASP A 33 -2.29 -29.78 2.71
C ASP A 33 -1.42 -30.79 1.94
N ASP A 34 -0.10 -30.69 2.09
CA ASP A 34 0.92 -31.49 1.39
C ASP A 34 0.99 -31.29 -0.14
N GLN A 35 0.20 -30.37 -0.71
CA GLN A 35 0.27 -29.99 -2.12
C GLN A 35 1.19 -28.77 -2.31
N TRP A 36 2.14 -28.92 -3.22
CA TRP A 36 3.06 -27.83 -3.55
C TRP A 36 2.50 -26.98 -4.69
N MET A 37 2.11 -25.74 -4.38
CA MET A 37 1.51 -24.80 -5.32
C MET A 37 2.57 -24.13 -6.22
N VAL A 38 3.47 -24.94 -6.80
CA VAL A 38 4.50 -24.51 -7.73
C VAL A 38 4.49 -25.39 -8.97
N THR A 39 4.33 -24.76 -10.13
CA THR A 39 4.27 -25.43 -11.43
C THR A 39 5.36 -24.88 -12.36
N GLY A 40 6.03 -25.75 -13.07
CA GLY A 40 6.95 -25.38 -14.16
C GLY A 40 6.24 -25.45 -15.51
N HIS A 41 6.47 -24.43 -16.34
CA HIS A 41 6.14 -24.44 -17.76
C HIS A 41 7.44 -24.56 -18.56
N ASN A 42 7.53 -25.52 -19.46
CA ASN A 42 8.74 -25.92 -20.19
C ASN A 42 9.93 -26.28 -19.28
N CYS A 43 9.73 -26.50 -18.00
CA CYS A 43 10.74 -26.94 -17.05
C CYS A 43 10.13 -27.70 -15.88
N VAL A 44 10.93 -28.48 -15.18
CA VAL A 44 10.56 -29.11 -13.91
C VAL A 44 10.78 -28.09 -12.78
N ALA A 45 9.73 -27.74 -12.04
CA ALA A 45 9.78 -26.69 -11.03
C ALA A 45 10.95 -26.87 -10.03
N ARG A 46 11.20 -28.11 -9.55
CA ARG A 46 12.29 -28.42 -8.61
C ARG A 46 13.68 -28.32 -9.21
N ALA A 47 13.81 -28.48 -10.54
CA ALA A 47 15.07 -28.43 -11.28
C ALA A 47 15.23 -27.11 -12.06
N SER A 48 14.29 -26.21 -11.97
CA SER A 48 14.14 -25.02 -12.83
C SER A 48 15.41 -24.18 -12.93
N TYR A 49 16.14 -23.97 -11.85
CA TYR A 49 17.41 -23.24 -11.92
C TYR A 49 18.45 -23.92 -12.83
N LEU A 50 18.61 -25.24 -12.67
CA LEU A 50 19.57 -26.01 -13.47
C LEU A 50 19.16 -26.03 -14.94
N GLU A 51 17.89 -26.24 -15.23
CA GLU A 51 17.37 -26.27 -16.61
C GLU A 51 17.53 -24.89 -17.27
N MET A 52 17.11 -23.81 -16.62
CA MET A 52 17.29 -22.45 -17.12
C MET A 52 18.76 -22.09 -17.36
N MET A 53 19.68 -22.56 -16.49
CA MET A 53 21.12 -22.36 -16.70
C MET A 53 21.66 -23.22 -17.83
N THR A 54 21.21 -24.49 -17.97
CA THR A 54 21.57 -25.37 -19.09
C THR A 54 21.14 -24.77 -20.41
N THR A 55 19.92 -24.28 -20.54
CA THR A 55 19.43 -23.56 -21.71
C THR A 55 20.36 -22.39 -22.10
N LYS A 56 20.75 -21.56 -21.11
CA LYS A 56 21.66 -20.44 -21.34
C LYS A 56 23.04 -20.91 -21.83
N GLN A 57 23.57 -21.98 -21.27
CA GLN A 57 24.85 -22.55 -21.64
C GLN A 57 24.79 -23.16 -23.05
N GLN A 58 23.76 -23.93 -23.35
CA GLN A 58 23.52 -24.54 -24.65
C GLN A 58 23.54 -23.48 -25.77
N PHE A 59 22.86 -22.35 -25.56
CA PHE A 59 22.80 -21.27 -26.54
C PHE A 59 23.90 -20.21 -26.37
N ARG A 60 24.87 -20.40 -25.45
CA ARG A 60 25.98 -19.48 -25.16
C ARG A 60 25.49 -18.06 -24.79
N LYS A 61 24.41 -17.96 -24.00
CA LYS A 61 23.77 -16.68 -23.60
C LYS A 61 23.73 -16.53 -22.11
N THR A 62 24.90 -16.63 -21.47
CA THR A 62 25.06 -16.61 -20.01
C THR A 62 25.17 -15.21 -19.39
N ASP A 63 25.36 -14.17 -20.21
CA ASP A 63 25.57 -12.78 -19.82
C ASP A 63 24.28 -11.93 -19.90
N GLY A 64 24.33 -10.71 -19.38
CA GLY A 64 23.24 -9.74 -19.41
C GLY A 64 22.04 -10.15 -18.55
N ARG A 65 20.83 -9.85 -19.02
CA ARG A 65 19.61 -10.18 -18.26
C ARG A 65 19.45 -11.69 -18.13
N GLN A 66 19.25 -12.16 -16.87
CA GLN A 66 19.14 -13.56 -16.54
C GLN A 66 17.69 -14.05 -16.49
N PHE A 67 16.77 -13.22 -16.00
CA PHE A 67 15.37 -13.60 -15.84
C PHE A 67 14.47 -12.36 -15.80
N TYR A 68 13.19 -12.60 -15.97
CA TYR A 68 12.12 -11.66 -15.67
C TYR A 68 11.29 -12.20 -14.51
N HIS A 69 10.76 -11.29 -13.69
CA HIS A 69 9.95 -11.64 -12.55
C HIS A 69 8.67 -10.82 -12.58
N PHE A 70 7.54 -11.49 -12.59
CA PHE A 70 6.23 -10.87 -12.57
C PHE A 70 5.43 -11.36 -11.36
N VAL A 71 4.46 -10.56 -10.95
CA VAL A 71 3.51 -10.92 -9.89
C VAL A 71 2.11 -10.70 -10.43
N GLN A 72 1.25 -11.69 -10.23
CA GLN A 72 -0.17 -11.68 -10.55
C GLN A 72 -0.93 -11.85 -9.23
N SER A 73 -1.59 -10.80 -8.75
CA SER A 73 -2.25 -10.77 -7.45
C SER A 73 -3.76 -10.78 -7.61
N PHE A 74 -4.44 -11.57 -6.77
CA PHE A 74 -5.89 -11.72 -6.75
C PHE A 74 -6.44 -11.22 -5.42
N PRO A 75 -7.50 -10.41 -5.39
CA PRO A 75 -8.12 -9.98 -4.15
C PRO A 75 -8.84 -11.15 -3.48
N ALA A 76 -8.97 -11.08 -2.16
CA ALA A 76 -9.62 -12.14 -1.38
C ALA A 76 -11.11 -12.29 -1.72
N GLU A 77 -11.74 -11.21 -2.19
CA GLU A 77 -13.15 -11.17 -2.56
C GLU A 77 -13.48 -12.01 -3.80
N ASP A 78 -12.49 -12.34 -4.64
CA ASP A 78 -12.69 -13.20 -5.82
C ASP A 78 -12.96 -14.67 -5.43
N GLY A 79 -12.73 -15.06 -4.17
CA GLY A 79 -13.07 -16.39 -3.63
C GLY A 79 -12.32 -17.56 -4.28
N LEU A 80 -11.18 -17.29 -4.93
CA LEU A 80 -10.39 -18.30 -5.64
C LEU A 80 -9.66 -19.23 -4.68
N THR A 81 -9.59 -20.51 -5.06
CA THR A 81 -8.69 -21.46 -4.39
C THR A 81 -7.25 -21.30 -4.86
N PRO A 82 -6.24 -21.70 -4.06
CA PRO A 82 -4.84 -21.68 -4.48
C PRO A 82 -4.58 -22.44 -5.77
N GLN A 83 -5.26 -23.55 -5.98
CA GLN A 83 -5.16 -24.37 -7.20
C GLN A 83 -5.66 -23.59 -8.42
N GLN A 84 -6.79 -22.89 -8.30
CA GLN A 84 -7.32 -22.04 -9.39
C GLN A 84 -6.38 -20.91 -9.71
N VAL A 85 -5.83 -20.24 -8.69
CA VAL A 85 -4.85 -19.15 -8.87
C VAL A 85 -3.60 -19.67 -9.58
N ASN A 86 -3.08 -20.85 -9.18
CA ASN A 86 -1.93 -21.45 -9.85
C ASN A 86 -2.25 -21.80 -11.31
N ALA A 87 -3.41 -22.40 -11.59
CA ALA A 87 -3.84 -22.75 -12.94
C ALA A 87 -3.94 -21.51 -13.86
N ILE A 88 -4.51 -20.40 -13.38
CA ILE A 88 -4.56 -19.12 -14.10
C ILE A 88 -3.15 -18.60 -14.42
N GLY A 89 -2.22 -18.71 -13.47
CA GLY A 89 -0.82 -18.32 -13.70
C GLY A 89 -0.11 -19.20 -14.73
N VAL A 90 -0.39 -20.50 -14.73
CA VAL A 90 0.15 -21.45 -15.74
C VAL A 90 -0.44 -21.16 -17.12
N GLU A 91 -1.75 -20.93 -17.23
CA GLU A 91 -2.38 -20.54 -18.48
C GLU A 91 -1.78 -19.25 -19.04
N PHE A 92 -1.53 -18.27 -18.19
CA PHE A 92 -0.85 -17.05 -18.57
C PHE A 92 0.56 -17.30 -19.09
N ALA A 93 1.35 -18.14 -18.39
CA ALA A 93 2.70 -18.50 -18.80
C ALA A 93 2.71 -19.19 -20.16
N GLN A 94 1.79 -20.11 -20.41
CA GLN A 94 1.64 -20.81 -21.69
C GLN A 94 1.29 -19.86 -22.85
N LYS A 95 0.40 -18.89 -22.61
CA LYS A 95 -0.01 -17.93 -23.64
C LYS A 95 1.07 -16.88 -23.95
N GLN A 96 1.78 -16.39 -22.93
CA GLN A 96 2.69 -15.26 -23.10
C GLN A 96 4.15 -15.66 -23.28
N PHE A 97 4.53 -16.84 -22.82
CA PHE A 97 5.92 -17.34 -22.85
C PHE A 97 6.01 -18.77 -23.37
N PRO A 98 5.38 -19.12 -24.53
CA PRO A 98 5.26 -20.49 -24.99
C PRO A 98 6.61 -21.20 -25.20
N ASP A 99 7.66 -20.45 -25.55
CA ASP A 99 8.98 -20.99 -25.85
C ASP A 99 10.01 -20.76 -24.71
N PHE A 100 9.56 -20.33 -23.53
CA PHE A 100 10.43 -20.02 -22.41
C PHE A 100 10.11 -20.92 -21.21
N GLU A 101 11.15 -21.18 -20.42
CA GLU A 101 10.97 -21.86 -19.13
C GLU A 101 10.42 -20.84 -18.12
N VAL A 102 9.32 -21.20 -17.45
CA VAL A 102 8.66 -20.36 -16.46
C VAL A 102 8.36 -21.17 -15.20
N VAL A 103 8.69 -20.63 -14.06
CA VAL A 103 8.21 -21.12 -12.76
C VAL A 103 7.05 -20.25 -12.31
N VAL A 104 5.91 -20.87 -12.06
CA VAL A 104 4.70 -20.25 -11.48
C VAL A 104 4.57 -20.76 -10.05
N ALA A 105 4.68 -19.87 -9.07
CA ALA A 105 4.60 -20.20 -7.66
C ALA A 105 3.49 -19.36 -7.01
N THR A 106 2.48 -20.02 -6.44
CA THR A 106 1.37 -19.37 -5.75
C THR A 106 1.71 -19.26 -4.26
N HIS A 107 1.76 -18.02 -3.77
CA HIS A 107 1.99 -17.71 -2.37
C HIS A 107 0.68 -17.63 -1.59
N LEU A 108 0.69 -18.21 -0.39
CA LEU A 108 -0.45 -18.38 0.52
C LEU A 108 -0.26 -17.59 1.83
N ASP A 109 0.91 -16.98 2.02
CA ASP A 109 1.36 -16.36 3.27
C ASP A 109 0.84 -14.92 3.49
N THR A 110 -0.02 -14.43 2.62
CA THR A 110 -0.62 -13.10 2.69
C THR A 110 -2.14 -13.15 2.63
N ASN A 111 -2.80 -12.05 2.99
CA ASN A 111 -4.27 -11.96 2.97
C ASN A 111 -4.91 -12.09 1.56
N HIS A 112 -4.11 -12.11 0.51
CA HIS A 112 -4.53 -12.28 -0.87
C HIS A 112 -3.59 -13.24 -1.59
N LEU A 113 -4.17 -14.12 -2.39
CA LEU A 113 -3.40 -15.07 -3.19
C LEU A 113 -2.68 -14.35 -4.33
N HIS A 114 -1.45 -14.74 -4.59
CA HIS A 114 -0.69 -14.18 -5.69
C HIS A 114 0.29 -15.19 -6.28
N ASN A 115 0.43 -15.13 -7.61
CA ASN A 115 1.41 -15.88 -8.35
C ASN A 115 2.69 -15.08 -8.53
N HIS A 116 3.83 -15.68 -8.28
CA HIS A 116 5.11 -15.25 -8.80
C HIS A 116 5.42 -16.03 -10.07
N LEU A 117 5.71 -15.31 -11.15
CA LEU A 117 6.15 -15.90 -12.42
C LEU A 117 7.61 -15.52 -12.65
N VAL A 118 8.50 -16.51 -12.64
CA VAL A 118 9.94 -16.32 -12.94
C VAL A 118 10.21 -16.92 -14.30
N VAL A 119 10.50 -16.06 -15.27
CA VAL A 119 10.68 -16.42 -16.69
C VAL A 119 12.14 -16.40 -17.04
N ASN A 120 12.65 -17.47 -17.67
CA ASN A 120 14.00 -17.49 -18.21
C ASN A 120 14.17 -16.43 -19.29
N SER A 121 15.33 -15.76 -19.33
CA SER A 121 15.60 -14.76 -20.36
C SER A 121 15.99 -15.32 -21.72
N VAL A 122 16.18 -16.62 -21.83
CA VAL A 122 16.59 -17.31 -23.08
C VAL A 122 15.54 -18.37 -23.40
N SER A 123 15.08 -18.37 -24.66
CA SER A 123 14.14 -19.37 -25.17
C SER A 123 14.78 -20.74 -25.17
N CYS A 124 14.06 -21.73 -24.62
CA CYS A 124 14.51 -23.14 -24.66
C CYS A 124 14.36 -23.79 -26.04
N LYS A 125 13.60 -23.17 -26.93
CA LYS A 125 13.35 -23.65 -28.28
C LYS A 125 14.41 -23.21 -29.30
N ASP A 126 14.71 -21.90 -29.36
CA ASP A 126 15.55 -21.31 -30.39
C ASP A 126 16.69 -20.42 -29.82
N GLY A 127 16.82 -20.32 -28.51
CA GLY A 127 17.88 -19.57 -27.87
C GLY A 127 17.77 -18.05 -27.99
N LYS A 128 16.66 -17.49 -28.50
CA LYS A 128 16.47 -16.05 -28.56
C LYS A 128 16.32 -15.47 -27.17
N LYS A 129 16.91 -14.30 -26.93
CA LYS A 129 16.71 -13.56 -25.69
C LYS A 129 15.37 -12.85 -25.69
N LEU A 130 14.65 -13.00 -24.59
CA LEU A 130 13.43 -12.25 -24.31
C LEU A 130 13.76 -10.78 -24.06
N HIS A 131 13.11 -9.91 -24.79
CA HIS A 131 13.14 -8.47 -24.60
C HIS A 131 11.77 -8.02 -24.15
N GLN A 132 11.73 -7.18 -23.11
CA GLN A 132 10.47 -6.66 -22.53
C GLN A 132 10.58 -5.17 -22.34
N ASN A 133 9.59 -4.45 -22.80
CA ASN A 133 9.44 -3.00 -22.66
C ASN A 133 8.08 -2.65 -22.02
N ALA A 134 7.76 -1.37 -21.92
CA ALA A 134 6.50 -0.92 -21.31
C ALA A 134 5.25 -1.34 -22.11
N ALA A 135 5.34 -1.42 -23.44
CA ALA A 135 4.24 -1.87 -24.30
C ALA A 135 3.96 -3.36 -24.13
N ASP A 136 5.04 -4.17 -23.96
CA ASP A 136 4.90 -5.60 -23.70
C ASP A 136 4.23 -5.84 -22.33
N LEU A 137 4.59 -5.07 -21.30
CA LEU A 137 3.92 -5.15 -20.00
C LEU A 137 2.43 -4.80 -20.11
N GLN A 138 2.09 -3.82 -20.94
CA GLN A 138 0.68 -3.47 -21.17
C GLN A 138 -0.08 -4.61 -21.89
N ARG A 139 0.56 -5.27 -22.86
CA ARG A 139 0.00 -6.45 -23.51
C ARG A 139 -0.18 -7.61 -22.54
N HIS A 140 0.78 -7.84 -21.64
CA HIS A 140 0.64 -8.85 -20.58
C HIS A 140 -0.55 -8.58 -19.68
N ARG A 141 -0.82 -7.31 -19.31
CA ARG A 141 -2.01 -6.94 -18.55
C ARG A 141 -3.29 -7.23 -19.31
N GLN A 142 -3.36 -6.90 -20.59
CA GLN A 142 -4.53 -7.21 -21.43
C GLN A 142 -4.81 -8.71 -21.49
N VAL A 143 -3.79 -9.53 -21.71
CA VAL A 143 -3.96 -11.00 -21.74
C VAL A 143 -4.31 -11.55 -20.35
N ASN A 144 -3.74 -10.97 -19.28
CA ASN A 144 -4.15 -11.29 -17.93
C ASN A 144 -5.65 -11.03 -17.71
N ASP A 145 -6.13 -9.89 -18.17
CA ASP A 145 -7.54 -9.50 -18.04
C ASP A 145 -8.44 -10.41 -18.86
N GLU A 146 -8.04 -10.79 -20.09
CA GLU A 146 -8.76 -11.75 -20.94
C GLU A 146 -8.88 -13.13 -20.26
N ILE A 147 -7.79 -13.63 -19.66
CA ILE A 147 -7.80 -14.89 -18.91
C ILE A 147 -8.72 -14.77 -17.69
N CYS A 148 -8.62 -13.69 -16.93
CA CYS A 148 -9.48 -13.46 -15.77
C CYS A 148 -10.97 -13.42 -16.16
N MET A 149 -11.34 -12.76 -17.25
CA MET A 149 -12.70 -12.75 -17.76
C MET A 149 -13.17 -14.15 -18.16
N ALA A 150 -12.30 -14.95 -18.80
CA ALA A 150 -12.63 -16.33 -19.17
C ALA A 150 -12.89 -17.22 -17.94
N HIS A 151 -12.27 -16.90 -16.79
CA HIS A 151 -12.52 -17.55 -15.50
C HIS A 151 -13.67 -16.91 -14.69
N GLY A 152 -14.43 -15.99 -15.27
CA GLY A 152 -15.59 -15.32 -14.62
C GLY A 152 -15.19 -14.26 -13.59
N LEU A 153 -13.93 -13.80 -13.58
CA LEU A 153 -13.45 -12.78 -12.68
C LEU A 153 -13.73 -11.38 -13.23
N GLN A 154 -14.01 -10.45 -12.33
CA GLN A 154 -14.17 -9.05 -12.71
C GLN A 154 -12.83 -8.43 -13.09
N VAL A 155 -12.83 -7.61 -14.12
CA VAL A 155 -11.66 -6.86 -14.59
C VAL A 155 -11.90 -5.36 -14.37
N LEU A 156 -10.83 -4.63 -14.00
CA LEU A 156 -10.91 -3.17 -13.89
C LEU A 156 -11.10 -2.54 -15.27
N GLU A 157 -11.93 -1.52 -15.30
CA GLU A 157 -11.90 -0.58 -16.41
C GLU A 157 -10.49 0.02 -16.56
N PRO A 158 -9.98 0.17 -17.80
CA PRO A 158 -8.69 0.78 -18.02
C PRO A 158 -8.64 2.16 -17.36
N PRO A 159 -7.54 2.52 -16.68
CA PRO A 159 -7.45 3.78 -15.98
C PRO A 159 -7.69 4.95 -16.95
N LYS A 160 -8.60 5.84 -16.59
CA LYS A 160 -8.90 7.05 -17.39
C LYS A 160 -7.59 7.80 -17.65
N LYS A 161 -7.23 7.99 -18.92
CA LYS A 161 -5.94 8.53 -19.38
C LYS A 161 -5.57 9.92 -18.85
N HIS A 162 -6.49 10.62 -18.20
CA HIS A 162 -6.32 11.97 -17.67
C HIS A 162 -7.00 12.13 -16.30
N THR A 163 -6.56 11.42 -15.29
CA THR A 163 -6.82 11.88 -13.92
C THR A 163 -5.84 13.03 -13.63
N ARG A 164 -6.35 14.26 -13.54
CA ARG A 164 -5.57 15.44 -13.12
C ARG A 164 -5.04 15.30 -11.69
N LYS A 165 -5.54 14.33 -10.94
CA LYS A 165 -5.11 14.04 -9.56
C LYS A 165 -3.76 13.31 -9.59
N LYS A 166 -2.73 13.95 -9.04
CA LYS A 166 -1.46 13.29 -8.77
C LYS A 166 -1.69 12.18 -7.74
N GLN A 167 -1.52 10.93 -8.14
CA GLN A 167 -1.58 9.82 -7.20
C GLN A 167 -0.36 9.84 -6.28
N MET A 168 -0.57 9.44 -5.03
CA MET A 168 0.51 9.25 -4.04
C MET A 168 1.53 8.24 -4.59
N ARG A 169 2.81 8.55 -4.45
CA ARG A 169 3.87 7.61 -4.90
C ARG A 169 3.92 6.39 -3.97
N PRO A 170 4.23 5.18 -4.48
CA PRO A 170 4.29 3.98 -3.63
C PRO A 170 5.19 4.12 -2.40
N GLY A 171 6.33 4.83 -2.53
CA GLY A 171 7.24 5.11 -1.40
C GLY A 171 6.63 6.03 -0.34
N GLU A 172 5.83 6.99 -0.76
CA GLU A 172 5.11 7.92 0.12
C GLU A 172 3.98 7.20 0.88
N TYR A 173 3.24 6.33 0.19
CA TYR A 173 2.24 5.45 0.81
C TYR A 173 2.88 4.54 1.87
N GLN A 174 4.01 3.90 1.54
CA GLN A 174 4.73 3.03 2.47
C GLN A 174 5.31 3.80 3.68
N ALA A 175 5.77 5.05 3.48
CA ALA A 175 6.20 5.91 4.58
C ALA A 175 5.01 6.26 5.50
N GLY A 176 3.84 6.53 4.92
CA GLY A 176 2.60 6.74 5.68
C GLY A 176 2.22 5.55 6.54
N LEU A 177 2.29 4.33 5.99
CA LEU A 177 1.99 3.09 6.73
C LEU A 177 2.97 2.85 7.90
N ARG A 178 4.22 3.31 7.79
CA ARG A 178 5.23 3.20 8.88
C ARG A 178 5.15 4.32 9.91
N GLY A 179 4.33 5.35 9.69
CA GLY A 179 4.29 6.54 10.55
C GLY A 179 5.50 7.49 10.36
N ASP A 180 6.29 7.32 9.29
CA ASP A 180 7.48 8.13 8.99
C ASP A 180 7.21 9.18 7.91
N SER A 181 5.95 9.55 7.70
CA SER A 181 5.57 10.44 6.61
C SER A 181 5.49 11.89 7.07
N TRP A 182 6.54 12.65 6.81
CA TRP A 182 6.57 14.09 7.06
C TRP A 182 5.42 14.87 6.37
N LYS A 183 4.82 14.33 5.30
CA LYS A 183 3.63 14.93 4.68
C LYS A 183 2.36 14.68 5.49
N LEU A 184 2.24 13.53 6.16
CA LEU A 184 1.13 13.29 7.09
C LEU A 184 1.26 14.19 8.30
N ASP A 185 2.47 14.39 8.81
CA ASP A 185 2.74 15.33 9.90
C ASP A 185 2.35 16.76 9.49
N LEU A 186 2.70 17.17 8.25
CA LEU A 186 2.28 18.47 7.71
C LEU A 186 0.75 18.57 7.55
N ILE A 187 0.08 17.52 7.06
CA ILE A 187 -1.39 17.49 6.94
C ILE A 187 -2.05 17.61 8.31
N GLN A 188 -1.50 16.93 9.31
CA GLN A 188 -1.99 17.03 10.68
C GLN A 188 -1.85 18.46 11.20
N ALA A 189 -0.66 19.06 11.07
CA ALA A 189 -0.43 20.45 11.48
C ALA A 189 -1.37 21.44 10.76
N ILE A 190 -1.64 21.23 9.45
CA ILE A 190 -2.60 22.06 8.71
C ILE A 190 -4.01 21.91 9.29
N ASN A 191 -4.46 20.69 9.60
CA ASN A 191 -5.78 20.47 10.18
C ASN A 191 -5.89 21.10 11.57
N ASP A 192 -4.88 20.92 12.42
CA ASP A 192 -4.83 21.49 13.75
C ASP A 192 -4.83 23.03 13.69
N ALA A 193 -4.05 23.63 12.77
CA ALA A 193 -4.06 25.08 12.55
C ALA A 193 -5.41 25.58 12.02
N LEU A 194 -6.08 24.82 11.15
CA LEU A 194 -7.40 25.16 10.62
C LEU A 194 -8.50 25.08 11.69
N GLU A 195 -8.36 24.24 12.69
CA GLU A 195 -9.35 24.13 13.77
C GLU A 195 -9.50 25.47 14.54
N TYR A 196 -8.39 26.20 14.69
CA TYR A 196 -8.32 27.44 15.47
C TYR A 196 -8.23 28.72 14.63
N ALA A 197 -8.18 28.63 13.30
CA ALA A 197 -8.07 29.79 12.42
C ALA A 197 -9.44 30.25 11.92
N ASP A 198 -9.73 31.53 12.06
CA ASP A 198 -10.91 32.20 11.47
C ASP A 198 -10.60 32.89 10.14
N ASP A 199 -9.35 33.25 9.92
CA ASP A 199 -8.86 33.87 8.69
C ASP A 199 -7.47 33.36 8.29
N ARG A 200 -6.94 33.94 7.21
CA ARG A 200 -5.62 33.60 6.67
C ARG A 200 -4.48 33.94 7.62
N GLU A 201 -4.57 35.05 8.34
CA GLU A 201 -3.51 35.56 9.20
C GLU A 201 -3.39 34.66 10.42
N SER A 202 -4.50 34.35 11.09
CA SER A 202 -4.53 33.41 12.20
C SER A 202 -4.09 31.99 11.81
N PHE A 203 -4.41 31.55 10.58
CA PHE A 203 -3.92 30.28 10.06
C PHE A 203 -2.39 30.26 9.90
N VAL A 204 -1.82 31.32 9.37
CA VAL A 204 -0.36 31.43 9.19
C VAL A 204 0.33 31.45 10.57
N GLU A 205 -0.18 32.22 11.52
CA GLU A 205 0.35 32.29 12.89
C GLU A 205 0.29 30.92 13.60
N ASN A 206 -0.80 30.18 13.46
CA ASN A 206 -0.94 28.84 14.04
C ASN A 206 0.07 27.85 13.43
N MET A 207 0.28 27.91 12.11
CA MET A 207 1.28 27.06 11.45
C MET A 207 2.72 27.41 11.87
N GLU A 208 3.02 28.73 12.05
CA GLU A 208 4.32 29.18 12.54
C GLU A 208 4.55 28.72 14.00
N TYR A 209 3.52 28.71 14.82
CA TYR A 209 3.61 28.19 16.19
C TYR A 209 3.98 26.71 16.21
N GLU A 210 3.46 25.92 15.27
CA GLU A 210 3.83 24.50 15.05
C GLU A 210 5.20 24.31 14.37
N GLY A 211 5.89 25.41 14.04
CA GLY A 211 7.21 25.39 13.42
C GLY A 211 7.22 25.25 11.90
N TYR A 212 6.08 25.46 11.23
CA TYR A 212 5.96 25.44 9.77
C TYR A 212 5.88 26.87 9.24
N GLU A 213 6.69 27.18 8.20
CA GLU A 213 6.59 28.45 7.49
C GLU A 213 5.56 28.31 6.35
N VAL A 214 4.67 29.29 6.19
CA VAL A 214 3.64 29.31 5.15
C VAL A 214 3.90 30.45 4.17
N ILE A 215 4.29 30.11 2.95
CA ILE A 215 4.47 31.09 1.86
C ILE A 215 3.15 31.22 1.08
N TRP A 216 2.34 32.17 1.48
CA TRP A 216 1.03 32.45 0.89
C TRP A 216 0.99 33.89 0.34
N THR A 217 1.06 34.04 -0.96
CA THR A 217 1.03 35.34 -1.65
C THR A 217 -0.14 35.39 -2.62
N ASP A 218 -0.73 36.57 -2.84
CA ASP A 218 -1.89 36.73 -3.71
C ASP A 218 -1.55 36.46 -5.18
N THR A 219 -0.32 36.71 -5.57
CA THR A 219 0.17 36.53 -6.95
C THR A 219 0.42 35.08 -7.34
N ARG A 220 0.64 34.19 -6.37
CA ARG A 220 0.92 32.77 -6.63
C ARG A 220 -0.35 31.95 -6.58
N LYS A 221 -0.47 31.02 -7.51
CA LYS A 221 -1.61 30.08 -7.58
C LYS A 221 -1.65 29.10 -6.42
N HIS A 222 -0.51 28.76 -5.82
CA HIS A 222 -0.37 27.72 -4.82
C HIS A 222 0.29 28.26 -3.56
N ILE A 223 -0.15 27.73 -2.40
CA ILE A 223 0.51 27.89 -1.12
C ILE A 223 1.72 26.96 -1.08
N THR A 224 2.81 27.41 -0.49
CA THR A 224 3.98 26.56 -0.23
C THR A 224 4.23 26.48 1.26
N PHE A 225 4.20 25.28 1.81
CA PHE A 225 4.53 24.98 3.19
C PHE A 225 6.00 24.57 3.29
N VAL A 226 6.71 25.11 4.28
CA VAL A 226 8.09 24.75 4.60
C VAL A 226 8.09 24.05 5.96
N CYS A 227 8.53 22.81 5.99
CA CYS A 227 8.60 22.03 7.23
C CYS A 227 9.81 22.43 8.09
N PRO A 228 9.82 22.13 9.39
CA PRO A 228 10.94 22.43 10.30
C PRO A 228 12.29 21.87 9.85
N ASP A 229 12.29 20.79 9.06
CA ASP A 229 13.49 20.18 8.47
C ASP A 229 13.92 20.82 7.13
N GLY A 230 13.27 21.92 6.71
CA GLY A 230 13.56 22.65 5.48
C GLY A 230 12.92 22.06 4.20
N ARG A 231 12.18 20.95 4.29
CA ARG A 231 11.43 20.39 3.15
C ARG A 231 10.29 21.31 2.76
N ARG A 232 10.05 21.41 1.46
CA ARG A 232 8.99 22.26 0.90
C ARG A 232 7.91 21.44 0.22
N CYS A 233 6.65 21.73 0.51
CA CYS A 233 5.49 21.11 -0.10
C CYS A 233 4.51 22.18 -0.62
N ARG A 234 3.98 21.98 -1.83
CA ARG A 234 2.86 22.78 -2.32
C ARG A 234 1.53 22.15 -1.89
N ASP A 235 0.53 23.00 -1.69
CA ASP A 235 -0.86 22.60 -1.46
C ASP A 235 -1.32 21.51 -2.43
N SER A 236 -1.07 21.67 -3.73
CA SER A 236 -1.42 20.70 -4.79
C SER A 236 -0.67 19.35 -4.70
N SER A 237 0.28 19.20 -3.78
CA SER A 237 1.07 17.99 -3.57
C SER A 237 0.66 17.23 -2.30
N LEU A 238 -0.33 17.74 -1.57
CA LEU A 238 -0.89 17.09 -0.38
C LEU A 238 -1.96 16.04 -0.71
N HIS A 239 -2.33 15.90 -1.99
CA HIS A 239 -3.31 14.94 -2.51
C HIS A 239 -4.75 15.14 -2.00
N ASP A 240 -5.02 16.25 -1.32
CA ASP A 240 -6.33 16.65 -0.86
C ASP A 240 -6.68 18.04 -1.42
N GLU A 241 -7.85 18.14 -2.03
CA GLU A 241 -8.32 19.39 -2.65
C GLU A 241 -8.72 20.44 -1.60
N THR A 242 -9.06 20.01 -0.38
CA THR A 242 -9.44 20.91 0.72
C THR A 242 -8.33 21.89 1.09
N PHE A 243 -7.06 21.49 0.92
CA PHE A 243 -5.89 22.32 1.23
C PHE A 243 -5.44 23.23 0.07
N LEU A 244 -6.14 23.21 -1.06
CA LEU A 244 -5.83 24.13 -2.17
C LEU A 244 -6.13 25.57 -1.75
N LYS A 245 -5.28 26.50 -2.20
CA LYS A 245 -5.40 27.92 -1.91
C LYS A 245 -6.82 28.45 -2.10
N GLU A 246 -7.45 28.16 -3.24
CA GLU A 246 -8.81 28.59 -3.57
C GLU A 246 -9.86 28.07 -2.59
N ASN A 247 -9.70 26.85 -2.08
CA ASN A 247 -10.63 26.25 -1.12
C ASN A 247 -10.42 26.78 0.31
N LEU A 248 -9.17 27.04 0.70
CA LEU A 248 -8.87 27.68 1.98
C LEU A 248 -9.36 29.14 2.01
N GLU A 249 -9.18 29.88 0.91
CA GLU A 249 -9.74 31.24 0.78
C GLU A 249 -11.28 31.23 0.87
N ALA A 250 -11.94 30.28 0.23
CA ALA A 250 -13.39 30.11 0.32
C ALA A 250 -13.84 29.73 1.74
N LEU A 251 -13.09 28.86 2.43
CA LEU A 251 -13.35 28.45 3.81
C LEU A 251 -13.28 29.66 4.75
N PHE A 252 -12.23 30.48 4.66
CA PHE A 252 -12.08 31.66 5.51
C PHE A 252 -13.13 32.73 5.22
N ALA A 253 -13.44 32.96 3.93
CA ALA A 253 -14.54 33.86 3.56
C ALA A 253 -15.89 33.39 4.15
N TYR A 254 -16.17 32.09 4.13
CA TYR A 254 -17.35 31.51 4.74
C TYR A 254 -17.32 31.69 6.27
N ARG A 255 -16.19 31.41 6.94
CA ARG A 255 -16.02 31.57 8.39
C ARG A 255 -16.27 33.01 8.85
N GLN A 256 -15.74 33.97 8.12
CA GLN A 256 -15.99 35.39 8.40
C GLN A 256 -17.47 35.76 8.21
N ALA A 257 -18.11 35.26 7.14
CA ALA A 257 -19.52 35.54 6.88
C ALA A 257 -20.49 34.98 7.95
N VAL A 258 -20.17 33.82 8.51
CA VAL A 258 -21.00 33.19 9.59
C VAL A 258 -20.59 33.62 11.00
N GLY A 259 -19.54 34.45 11.14
CA GLY A 259 -19.03 34.86 12.45
C GLY A 259 -18.44 33.69 13.25
N PHE A 260 -17.75 32.79 12.55
CA PHE A 260 -17.08 31.65 13.16
C PHE A 260 -16.12 32.15 14.24
N ARG A 261 -16.24 31.60 15.45
CA ARG A 261 -15.26 31.80 16.52
C ARG A 261 -14.56 30.47 16.74
N PRO A 262 -13.23 30.42 16.58
CA PRO A 262 -12.47 29.23 16.91
C PRO A 262 -12.70 28.90 18.38
N ASN A 263 -12.70 27.59 18.67
CA ASN A 263 -12.83 27.09 20.03
C ASN A 263 -11.49 27.34 20.73
N THR A 264 -11.17 28.62 21.00
CA THR A 264 -10.01 28.97 21.80
C THR A 264 -10.19 28.36 23.16
N PRO A 265 -9.28 27.53 23.66
CA PRO A 265 -9.30 27.12 25.04
C PRO A 265 -9.25 28.43 25.87
N GLU A 266 -10.28 28.69 26.67
CA GLU A 266 -10.24 29.83 27.57
C GLU A 266 -8.98 29.71 28.45
N PRO A 267 -8.28 30.83 28.73
CA PRO A 267 -7.11 30.81 29.60
C PRO A 267 -7.51 30.19 30.94
N GLU A 268 -6.67 29.27 31.38
CA GLU A 268 -6.83 28.41 32.54
C GLU A 268 -7.56 29.10 33.75
N GLY A 269 -8.83 28.85 33.89
CA GLY A 269 -9.64 29.37 35.03
C GLY A 269 -11.06 28.84 35.08
N GLY A 270 -11.69 28.60 33.95
CA GLY A 270 -13.11 28.23 33.88
C GLY A 270 -13.40 26.77 33.52
N TRP A 271 -12.62 26.17 32.64
CA TRP A 271 -12.90 24.85 32.06
C TRP A 271 -12.58 23.64 32.95
N MET A 272 -11.66 23.81 33.94
CA MET A 272 -11.37 22.74 34.93
C MET A 272 -12.61 22.42 35.79
N GLY A 273 -13.47 23.37 36.02
CA GLY A 273 -14.73 23.15 36.73
C GLY A 273 -15.78 22.39 35.92
N GLU A 274 -15.86 22.70 34.60
CA GLU A 274 -16.78 22.02 33.68
C GLU A 274 -16.30 20.60 33.34
N LEU A 275 -15.02 20.43 33.05
CA LEU A 275 -14.43 19.12 32.85
C LEU A 275 -14.52 18.22 34.07
N ALA A 276 -14.29 18.77 35.27
CA ALA A 276 -14.49 18.04 36.52
C ALA A 276 -15.95 17.63 36.71
N SER A 277 -16.91 18.50 36.36
CA SER A 277 -18.34 18.18 36.43
C SER A 277 -18.77 17.17 35.36
N GLU A 278 -18.20 17.23 34.16
CA GLU A 278 -18.45 16.26 33.09
C GLU A 278 -17.78 14.90 33.35
N MET A 279 -16.58 14.87 33.92
CA MET A 279 -15.93 13.64 34.37
C MET A 279 -16.69 12.98 35.54
N VAL A 280 -17.24 13.74 36.45
CA VAL A 280 -18.12 13.22 37.52
C VAL A 280 -19.43 12.68 36.94
N ARG A 281 -19.96 13.31 35.88
CA ARG A 281 -21.17 12.86 35.18
C ARG A 281 -20.91 11.59 34.37
N LEU A 282 -19.76 11.49 33.68
CA LEU A 282 -19.29 10.27 33.04
C LEU A 282 -19.00 9.16 34.04
N GLY A 283 -18.39 9.46 35.18
CA GLY A 283 -18.16 8.50 36.25
C GLY A 283 -19.45 7.90 36.80
N ARG A 284 -20.49 8.71 37.01
CA ARG A 284 -21.83 8.21 37.40
C ARG A 284 -22.50 7.37 36.33
N SER A 285 -22.35 7.73 35.04
CA SER A 285 -22.89 6.93 33.93
C SER A 285 -22.17 5.58 33.77
N ILE A 286 -20.92 5.48 34.19
CA ILE A 286 -20.15 4.23 34.22
C ILE A 286 -20.56 3.36 35.41
N GLU A 287 -20.80 3.95 36.57
CA GLU A 287 -21.32 3.23 37.77
C GLU A 287 -22.75 2.68 37.54
N GLU A 288 -23.61 3.40 36.81
CA GLU A 288 -24.95 2.92 36.43
C GLU A 288 -24.92 1.85 35.32
N ALA A 289 -23.80 1.70 34.57
CA ALA A 289 -23.62 0.68 33.53
C ALA A 289 -23.12 -0.68 34.06
N ASP A 290 -22.67 -0.73 35.32
CA ASP A 290 -22.19 -1.98 35.96
C ASP A 290 -23.32 -3.00 36.30
N ASP A 291 -24.58 -2.60 36.19
CA ASP A 291 -25.76 -3.46 36.42
C ASP A 291 -26.24 -4.18 35.14
N LEU A 292 -25.57 -4.02 33.99
CA LEU A 292 -25.89 -4.76 32.79
C LEU A 292 -25.18 -6.13 32.78
N PRO A 293 -25.89 -7.23 32.39
CA PRO A 293 -25.25 -8.53 32.28
C PRO A 293 -24.07 -8.48 31.29
N PRO A 294 -22.92 -9.08 31.65
CA PRO A 294 -21.73 -9.03 30.80
C PRO A 294 -22.03 -9.60 29.44
N LEU A 295 -21.73 -8.82 28.39
CA LEU A 295 -21.79 -9.27 26.99
C LEU A 295 -20.89 -10.52 26.85
N PRO A 296 -21.34 -11.56 26.11
CA PRO A 296 -20.52 -12.72 25.87
C PRO A 296 -19.18 -12.32 25.24
N ALA A 297 -18.08 -12.79 25.83
CA ALA A 297 -16.74 -12.50 25.37
C ALA A 297 -16.61 -12.83 23.87
N PRO A 298 -16.11 -11.90 23.03
CA PRO A 298 -15.90 -12.17 21.64
C PRO A 298 -14.87 -13.31 21.47
N PRO A 299 -14.99 -14.18 20.48
CA PRO A 299 -14.05 -15.25 20.26
C PRO A 299 -12.62 -14.71 20.08
N ALA A 300 -11.61 -15.43 20.58
CA ALA A 300 -10.21 -14.99 20.68
C ALA A 300 -9.60 -14.46 19.37
N TRP A 301 -10.10 -14.92 18.21
CA TRP A 301 -9.67 -14.45 16.90
C TRP A 301 -10.16 -13.01 16.57
N THR A 302 -11.27 -12.55 17.16
CA THR A 302 -11.75 -11.16 17.01
C THR A 302 -10.92 -10.18 17.82
N GLU A 303 -10.40 -10.57 18.97
CA GLU A 303 -9.49 -9.75 19.77
C GLU A 303 -8.16 -9.51 19.07
N SER A 304 -7.61 -10.54 18.40
CA SER A 304 -6.39 -10.41 17.60
C SER A 304 -6.58 -9.43 16.43
N LYS A 305 -7.71 -9.51 15.72
CA LYS A 305 -8.04 -8.57 14.62
C LYS A 305 -8.30 -7.15 15.13
N GLN A 306 -8.94 -6.99 16.29
CA GLN A 306 -9.14 -5.68 16.89
C GLN A 306 -7.81 -5.04 17.32
N ARG A 307 -6.94 -5.77 18.00
CA ARG A 307 -5.60 -5.31 18.39
C ARG A 307 -4.76 -4.92 17.17
N HIS A 308 -4.83 -5.70 16.10
CA HIS A 308 -4.16 -5.39 14.83
C HIS A 308 -4.72 -4.10 14.19
N ARG A 309 -6.04 -3.92 14.19
CA ARG A 309 -6.72 -2.74 13.66
C ARG A 309 -6.44 -1.48 14.48
N GLU A 310 -6.33 -1.61 15.81
CA GLU A 310 -5.94 -0.52 16.71
C GLU A 310 -4.46 -0.18 16.57
N ALA A 311 -3.57 -1.18 16.40
CA ALA A 311 -2.17 -0.94 16.11
C ALA A 311 -1.98 -0.19 14.78
N LEU A 312 -2.70 -0.58 13.73
CA LEU A 312 -2.71 0.13 12.45
C LEU A 312 -3.26 1.55 12.56
N LYS A 313 -4.33 1.77 13.36
CA LYS A 313 -4.85 3.12 13.62
C LYS A 313 -3.84 3.98 14.37
N LYS A 314 -3.18 3.46 15.40
CA LYS A 314 -2.14 4.18 16.15
C LYS A 314 -0.93 4.52 15.26
N LEU A 315 -0.51 3.60 14.37
CA LEU A 315 0.54 3.86 13.38
C LEU A 315 0.12 4.92 12.37
N ALA A 316 -1.12 4.87 11.89
CA ALA A 316 -1.66 5.87 10.97
C ALA A 316 -1.79 7.28 11.61
N LEU A 317 -1.93 7.35 12.95
CA LEU A 317 -1.99 8.59 13.73
C LEU A 317 -0.62 9.00 14.30
N GLY A 318 0.49 8.40 13.86
CA GLY A 318 1.85 8.72 14.34
C GLY A 318 2.11 8.39 15.82
N GLN A 319 1.21 7.68 16.49
CA GLN A 319 1.36 7.33 17.92
C GLN A 319 2.31 6.14 18.10
N LYS A 320 3.25 6.24 19.06
CA LYS A 320 4.15 5.13 19.41
C LYS A 320 3.35 3.94 19.95
N LEU A 321 3.62 2.76 19.41
CA LEU A 321 3.08 1.51 19.95
C LEU A 321 3.59 1.29 21.39
N SER A 322 2.70 0.86 22.30
CA SER A 322 3.10 0.50 23.65
C SER A 322 4.02 -0.72 23.63
N ARG A 323 4.88 -0.87 24.66
CA ARG A 323 5.95 -1.89 24.75
C ARG A 323 5.52 -3.37 24.53
N GLY A 324 4.22 -3.67 24.48
CA GLY A 324 3.66 -4.99 24.19
C GLY A 324 3.14 -5.18 22.76
N GLN A 325 3.27 -4.17 21.89
CA GLN A 325 2.76 -4.17 20.51
C GLN A 325 3.90 -4.04 19.49
N SER A 326 5.02 -4.75 19.72
CA SER A 326 6.10 -4.81 18.73
C SER A 326 5.67 -5.67 17.53
N TRP A 327 6.15 -5.33 16.34
CA TRP A 327 5.85 -6.01 15.08
C TRP A 327 6.08 -7.54 15.09
N GLN A 328 6.89 -8.05 16.03
CA GLN A 328 7.15 -9.49 16.18
C GLN A 328 5.99 -10.26 16.83
N GLN A 329 5.07 -9.57 17.53
CA GLN A 329 3.91 -10.20 18.18
C GLN A 329 2.60 -10.07 17.38
N THR A 330 2.60 -9.33 16.28
CA THR A 330 1.42 -9.13 15.41
C THR A 330 1.44 -10.03 14.17
N MET A 331 2.42 -10.91 14.02
CA MET A 331 2.55 -11.85 12.89
C MET A 331 2.18 -13.30 13.28
N TRP A 332 1.08 -13.47 14.07
CA TRP A 332 0.46 -14.78 14.30
C TRP A 332 -1.04 -14.71 14.00
#